data_d064854d639578badfa1289dd76d20dd
#
_entry.id   d064854d639578badfa1289dd76d20dd
#
_cell.length_a   1.000
_cell.length_b   1.000
_cell.length_c   1.000
_cell.angle_alpha   90.00
_cell.angle_beta   90.00
_cell.angle_gamma   90.00
#
_symmetry.space_group_name_H-M   'P 1'
#
loop_
_entity.id
_entity.type
_entity.pdbx_description
1 polymer ?
#
loop_
_entity_poly.entity_id
_entity_poly.type
_entity_poly.pdbx_seq_one_letter_code
_entity_poly.pdbx_strand_id
1 'polypeptide(L)'
;MSEKGRLFTSESVTEGHPDKICDAISDSVLDALLAGDPRSRVAVETLVTTGQVHVVGEVTTSAKEAFADITNTVRERILDIGYDHSDKGFDGETCGVNIGIGRQSPDIAQGVDTAHETRVEGAADPLDSQGAGDQGLMFGYAINDTPELMPLPIALAHRLARRLTEVRKNGTLPYLRPDGKTQVTIEYEDDVPTRLDTVVVSTQHADGIDLEKTLDPDIRKHVLETVLADLAHETLDSSSTRVLVNPTGKFVVGGPMGDAGL
;
A
#
# COMPACT_ATOMS: atom_id res chain seq x y z
N MET A 1 -6.10 -34.09 24.38
CA MET A 1 -5.29 -32.86 24.62
C MET A 1 -5.78 -31.90 23.60
N SER A 2 -6.44 -30.78 23.99
CA SER A 2 -6.82 -29.74 23.07
C SER A 2 -5.53 -29.19 22.46
N GLU A 3 -5.36 -29.26 21.14
CA GLU A 3 -4.30 -28.53 20.46
C GLU A 3 -4.47 -27.07 20.84
N LYS A 4 -3.39 -26.46 21.33
CA LYS A 4 -3.38 -25.02 21.62
C LYS A 4 -3.69 -24.29 20.32
N GLY A 5 -4.61 -23.36 20.34
CA GLY A 5 -4.97 -22.55 19.19
C GLY A 5 -3.73 -21.99 18.50
N ARG A 6 -3.74 -21.96 17.16
CA ARG A 6 -2.67 -21.40 16.34
C ARG A 6 -2.87 -19.89 16.20
N LEU A 7 -1.86 -19.10 16.51
CA LEU A 7 -1.87 -17.67 16.24
C LEU A 7 -1.34 -17.39 14.82
N PHE A 8 -2.05 -16.53 14.09
CA PHE A 8 -1.62 -16.02 12.79
C PHE A 8 -1.71 -14.50 12.76
N THR A 9 -0.66 -13.85 12.28
CA THR A 9 -0.54 -12.41 12.28
C THR A 9 -0.35 -11.88 10.87
N SER A 10 -1.06 -10.80 10.54
CA SER A 10 -0.85 -10.01 9.32
C SER A 10 -0.78 -8.54 9.64
N GLU A 11 -0.12 -7.77 8.78
CA GLU A 11 -0.04 -6.33 8.92
C GLU A 11 -0.37 -5.60 7.60
N SER A 12 -0.77 -4.36 7.72
CA SER A 12 -1.04 -3.46 6.61
C SER A 12 -0.53 -2.06 6.94
N VAL A 13 -0.33 -1.26 5.92
CA VAL A 13 0.14 0.12 6.04
C VAL A 13 -0.87 1.09 5.42
N THR A 14 -0.84 2.34 5.89
CA THR A 14 -1.62 3.42 5.28
C THR A 14 -0.97 3.91 3.99
N GLU A 15 -1.69 4.71 3.23
CA GLU A 15 -1.20 5.30 1.97
C GLU A 15 0.06 6.17 2.14
N GLY A 16 0.30 6.69 3.35
CA GLY A 16 1.46 7.53 3.67
C GLY A 16 2.68 6.79 4.20
N HIS A 17 2.63 5.45 4.28
CA HIS A 17 3.83 4.65 4.55
C HIS A 17 4.80 4.75 3.37
N PRO A 18 6.13 4.88 3.59
CA PRO A 18 7.10 5.09 2.50
C PRO A 18 6.98 4.10 1.35
N ASP A 19 6.89 2.80 1.61
CA ASP A 19 6.73 1.79 0.55
C ASP A 19 5.42 1.98 -0.22
N LYS A 20 4.33 2.32 0.48
CA LYS A 20 3.03 2.55 -0.18
C LYS A 20 3.02 3.83 -1.02
N ILE A 21 3.80 4.85 -0.63
CA ILE A 21 4.03 6.03 -1.46
C ILE A 21 4.73 5.63 -2.76
N CYS A 22 5.75 4.76 -2.68
CA CYS A 22 6.47 4.27 -3.86
C CYS A 22 5.56 3.51 -4.80
N ASP A 23 4.77 2.55 -4.29
CA ASP A 23 3.75 1.83 -5.07
C ASP A 23 2.79 2.83 -5.75
N ALA A 24 2.23 3.76 -4.98
CA ALA A 24 1.24 4.71 -5.48
C ALA A 24 1.80 5.65 -6.55
N ILE A 25 3.07 6.03 -6.46
CA ILE A 25 3.75 6.85 -7.48
C ILE A 25 3.98 6.02 -8.74
N SER A 26 4.53 4.80 -8.62
CA SER A 26 4.78 3.92 -9.76
C SER A 26 3.49 3.58 -10.51
N ASP A 27 2.41 3.27 -9.78
CA ASP A 27 1.08 3.04 -10.34
C ASP A 27 0.52 4.30 -11.04
N SER A 28 0.71 5.50 -10.46
CA SER A 28 0.24 6.74 -11.08
C SER A 28 0.95 7.05 -12.39
N VAL A 29 2.24 6.77 -12.47
CA VAL A 29 3.01 6.90 -13.73
C VAL A 29 2.52 5.89 -14.76
N LEU A 30 2.29 4.63 -14.37
CA LEU A 30 1.72 3.60 -15.24
C LEU A 30 0.35 4.02 -15.79
N ASP A 31 -0.56 4.45 -14.91
CA ASP A 31 -1.92 4.85 -15.27
C ASP A 31 -1.92 6.04 -16.24
N ALA A 32 -1.09 7.06 -15.99
CA ALA A 32 -0.99 8.22 -16.86
C ALA A 32 -0.48 7.84 -18.27
N LEU A 33 0.49 6.95 -18.36
CA LEU A 33 1.03 6.49 -19.63
C LEU A 33 0.04 5.61 -20.38
N LEU A 34 -0.66 4.69 -19.70
CA LEU A 34 -1.68 3.82 -20.30
C LEU A 34 -2.91 4.61 -20.76
N ALA A 35 -3.29 5.68 -20.07
CA ALA A 35 -4.38 6.55 -20.49
C ALA A 35 -4.07 7.25 -21.83
N GLY A 36 -2.82 7.62 -22.08
CA GLY A 36 -2.38 8.23 -23.32
C GLY A 36 -2.02 7.24 -24.43
N ASP A 37 -1.57 6.06 -24.06
CA ASP A 37 -1.20 4.96 -24.98
C ASP A 37 -1.45 3.60 -24.31
N PRO A 38 -2.59 2.92 -24.62
CA PRO A 38 -2.91 1.63 -24.03
C PRO A 38 -1.91 0.49 -24.32
N ARG A 39 -0.96 0.72 -25.23
CA ARG A 39 0.13 -0.22 -25.54
C ARG A 39 1.45 0.15 -24.88
N SER A 40 1.46 1.12 -24.00
CA SER A 40 2.67 1.48 -23.25
C SER A 40 3.22 0.26 -22.51
N ARG A 41 4.54 0.10 -22.58
CA ARG A 41 5.28 -0.85 -21.74
C ARG A 41 6.03 -0.03 -20.70
N VAL A 42 5.72 -0.29 -19.44
CA VAL A 42 6.16 0.53 -18.32
C VAL A 42 6.75 -0.38 -17.25
N ALA A 43 8.04 -0.24 -17.01
CA ALA A 43 8.77 -0.86 -15.91
C ALA A 43 9.38 0.28 -15.08
N VAL A 44 8.61 0.83 -14.15
CA VAL A 44 8.98 1.99 -13.36
C VAL A 44 8.96 1.63 -11.88
N GLU A 45 10.09 1.89 -11.24
CA GLU A 45 10.28 1.74 -9.81
C GLU A 45 10.49 3.11 -9.16
N THR A 46 10.06 3.23 -7.92
CA THR A 46 10.17 4.47 -7.16
C THR A 46 10.89 4.24 -5.84
N LEU A 47 11.76 5.16 -5.48
CA LEU A 47 12.37 5.25 -4.15
C LEU A 47 12.04 6.61 -3.55
N VAL A 48 11.63 6.63 -2.28
CA VAL A 48 11.46 7.86 -1.51
C VAL A 48 12.35 7.88 -0.28
N THR A 49 12.85 9.06 0.06
CA THR A 49 13.57 9.33 1.31
C THR A 49 13.33 10.79 1.71
N THR A 50 13.99 11.25 2.75
CA THR A 50 13.83 12.63 3.26
C THR A 50 13.95 13.67 2.14
N GLY A 51 12.84 14.31 1.79
CA GLY A 51 12.76 15.38 0.80
C GLY A 51 13.07 14.98 -0.65
N GLN A 52 13.15 13.69 -0.98
CA GLN A 52 13.54 13.21 -2.32
C GLN A 52 12.63 12.09 -2.80
N VAL A 53 12.36 12.11 -4.10
CA VAL A 53 11.76 11.03 -4.88
C VAL A 53 12.66 10.70 -6.06
N HIS A 54 12.93 9.44 -6.27
CA HIS A 54 13.65 8.93 -7.43
C HIS A 54 12.72 7.98 -8.18
N VAL A 55 12.40 8.30 -9.44
CA VAL A 55 11.62 7.44 -10.34
C VAL A 55 12.55 6.93 -11.41
N VAL A 56 12.75 5.63 -11.47
CA VAL A 56 13.73 4.98 -12.37
C VAL A 56 13.09 3.84 -13.13
N GLY A 57 13.69 3.45 -14.23
CA GLY A 57 13.21 2.30 -15.02
C GLY A 57 13.27 2.50 -16.51
N GLU A 58 12.48 1.73 -17.24
CA GLU A 58 12.40 1.75 -18.71
C GLU A 58 10.95 1.86 -19.18
N VAL A 59 10.74 2.72 -20.16
CA VAL A 59 9.43 2.98 -20.76
C VAL A 59 9.49 2.95 -22.29
N THR A 60 8.51 2.30 -22.90
CA THR A 60 8.22 2.41 -24.33
C THR A 60 6.77 2.88 -24.47
N THR A 61 6.57 4.10 -24.96
CA THR A 61 5.26 4.72 -25.08
C THR A 61 5.20 5.73 -26.23
N SER A 62 4.00 5.95 -26.77
CA SER A 62 3.67 7.09 -27.64
C SER A 62 3.01 8.24 -26.89
N ALA A 63 2.69 8.10 -25.61
CA ALA A 63 2.09 9.10 -24.73
C ALA A 63 3.12 10.17 -24.28
N LYS A 64 3.60 10.97 -25.23
CA LYS A 64 4.70 11.94 -25.01
C LYS A 64 4.36 13.02 -23.98
N GLU A 65 3.12 13.46 -23.94
CA GLU A 65 2.65 14.49 -23.00
C GLU A 65 2.65 13.96 -21.57
N ALA A 66 2.07 12.77 -21.35
CA ALA A 66 2.09 12.12 -20.04
C ALA A 66 3.51 11.80 -19.57
N PHE A 67 4.38 11.36 -20.50
CA PHE A 67 5.79 11.13 -20.18
C PHE A 67 6.53 12.40 -19.76
N ALA A 68 6.25 13.52 -20.41
CA ALA A 68 6.84 14.81 -20.04
C ALA A 68 6.31 15.37 -18.72
N ASP A 69 5.12 14.92 -18.28
CA ASP A 69 4.42 15.40 -17.08
C ASP A 69 4.60 14.52 -15.84
N ILE A 70 5.45 13.49 -15.89
CA ILE A 70 5.69 12.55 -14.76
C ILE A 70 6.00 13.30 -13.46
N THR A 71 6.76 14.39 -13.51
CA THR A 71 7.09 15.17 -12.30
C THR A 71 5.84 15.72 -11.61
N ASN A 72 4.87 16.22 -12.36
CA ASN A 72 3.60 16.70 -11.80
C ASN A 72 2.75 15.54 -11.28
N THR A 73 2.67 14.44 -12.02
CA THR A 73 2.00 13.20 -11.58
C THR A 73 2.51 12.74 -10.22
N VAL A 74 3.84 12.75 -10.02
CA VAL A 74 4.46 12.41 -8.72
C VAL A 74 4.03 13.36 -7.63
N ARG A 75 4.10 14.68 -7.86
CA ARG A 75 3.73 15.71 -6.88
C ARG A 75 2.26 15.63 -6.49
N GLU A 76 1.37 15.51 -7.47
CA GLU A 76 -0.08 15.38 -7.24
C GLU A 76 -0.40 14.15 -6.39
N ARG A 77 0.27 13.02 -6.63
CA ARG A 77 0.07 11.82 -5.82
C ARG A 77 0.50 12.02 -4.37
N ILE A 78 1.65 12.64 -4.13
CA ILE A 78 2.16 12.92 -2.77
C ILE A 78 1.21 13.87 -2.03
N LEU A 79 0.70 14.90 -2.71
CA LEU A 79 -0.26 15.85 -2.15
C LEU A 79 -1.61 15.19 -1.84
N ASP A 80 -2.11 14.31 -2.74
CA ASP A 80 -3.35 13.55 -2.52
C ASP A 80 -3.25 12.63 -1.29
N ILE A 81 -2.11 12.00 -1.07
CA ILE A 81 -1.82 11.22 0.15
C ILE A 81 -1.92 12.11 1.40
N GLY A 82 -1.61 13.41 1.27
CA GLY A 82 -1.72 14.38 2.34
C GLY A 82 -0.39 14.89 2.89
N TYR A 83 0.70 14.66 2.19
CA TYR A 83 2.00 15.27 2.46
C TYR A 83 2.09 16.63 1.72
N ASP A 84 1.45 17.63 2.29
CA ASP A 84 1.27 18.99 1.75
C ASP A 84 2.08 20.05 2.51
N HIS A 85 2.87 19.63 3.50
CA HIS A 85 3.69 20.52 4.32
C HIS A 85 4.84 19.76 4.99
N SER A 86 6.00 20.41 5.07
CA SER A 86 7.23 19.83 5.65
C SER A 86 7.09 19.37 7.10
N ASP A 87 6.18 19.98 7.90
CA ASP A 87 5.89 19.54 9.27
C ASP A 87 5.29 18.13 9.35
N LYS A 88 4.80 17.60 8.25
CA LYS A 88 4.30 16.22 8.15
C LYS A 88 5.40 15.21 7.88
N GLY A 89 6.64 15.67 7.65
CA GLY A 89 7.80 14.85 7.34
C GLY A 89 8.08 14.65 5.86
N PHE A 90 7.19 15.14 4.99
CA PHE A 90 7.33 15.15 3.54
C PHE A 90 6.44 16.23 2.92
N ASP A 91 6.79 16.71 1.73
CA ASP A 91 6.03 17.80 1.08
C ASP A 91 6.10 17.66 -0.44
N GLY A 92 4.96 17.37 -1.06
CA GLY A 92 4.83 17.20 -2.51
C GLY A 92 5.14 18.43 -3.33
N GLU A 93 4.94 19.63 -2.78
CA GLU A 93 5.24 20.89 -3.47
C GLU A 93 6.76 21.13 -3.60
N THR A 94 7.51 20.76 -2.56
CA THR A 94 8.92 21.21 -2.43
C THR A 94 9.95 20.09 -2.50
N CYS A 95 9.54 18.80 -2.46
CA CYS A 95 10.48 17.67 -2.57
C CYS A 95 11.24 17.67 -3.90
N GLY A 96 12.46 17.19 -3.89
CA GLY A 96 13.23 16.92 -5.11
C GLY A 96 12.64 15.70 -5.83
N VAL A 97 12.37 15.83 -7.14
CA VAL A 97 11.91 14.71 -7.99
C VAL A 97 12.98 14.47 -9.06
N ASN A 98 13.56 13.27 -9.03
CA ASN A 98 14.60 12.84 -9.96
C ASN A 98 14.02 11.75 -10.88
N ILE A 99 14.05 11.99 -12.18
CA ILE A 99 13.55 11.06 -13.19
C ILE A 99 14.74 10.43 -13.93
N GLY A 100 14.92 9.12 -13.74
CA GLY A 100 15.96 8.31 -14.38
C GLY A 100 15.36 7.22 -15.28
N ILE A 101 14.44 7.60 -16.19
CA ILE A 101 13.75 6.67 -17.08
C ILE A 101 14.48 6.58 -18.42
N GLY A 102 14.90 5.36 -18.76
CA GLY A 102 15.53 5.01 -20.03
C GLY A 102 14.56 4.39 -21.03
N ARG A 103 15.14 3.99 -22.17
CA ARG A 103 14.43 3.16 -23.16
C ARG A 103 14.68 1.69 -22.85
N GLN A 104 13.67 0.85 -23.08
CA GLN A 104 13.81 -0.60 -22.95
C GLN A 104 14.94 -1.13 -23.86
N SER A 105 15.74 -2.06 -23.34
CA SER A 105 16.77 -2.76 -24.13
C SER A 105 16.15 -3.43 -25.35
N PRO A 106 16.76 -3.28 -26.55
CA PRO A 106 16.32 -4.00 -27.76
C PRO A 106 16.31 -5.52 -27.57
N ASP A 107 17.20 -6.05 -26.76
CA ASP A 107 17.31 -7.51 -26.52
C ASP A 107 16.11 -7.99 -25.65
N ILE A 108 15.68 -7.22 -24.68
CA ILE A 108 14.48 -7.51 -23.89
C ILE A 108 13.22 -7.32 -24.76
N ALA A 109 13.18 -6.25 -25.58
CA ALA A 109 12.04 -5.94 -26.45
C ALA A 109 11.71 -7.09 -27.43
N GLN A 110 12.70 -7.85 -27.92
CA GLN A 110 12.44 -8.99 -28.77
C GLN A 110 11.49 -10.02 -28.18
N GLY A 111 11.63 -10.32 -26.86
CA GLY A 111 10.79 -11.29 -26.19
C GLY A 111 9.40 -10.75 -25.86
N VAL A 112 9.27 -9.42 -25.64
CA VAL A 112 8.01 -8.75 -25.35
C VAL A 112 7.20 -8.46 -26.60
N ASP A 113 7.88 -8.04 -27.70
CA ASP A 113 7.23 -7.65 -28.95
C ASP A 113 6.73 -8.87 -29.75
N THR A 114 7.39 -10.02 -29.62
CA THR A 114 7.00 -11.25 -30.30
C THR A 114 7.28 -12.46 -29.40
N ALA A 115 6.21 -13.08 -28.90
CA ALA A 115 6.30 -14.27 -28.08
C ALA A 115 7.04 -15.42 -28.75
N HIS A 116 7.61 -16.30 -27.94
CA HIS A 116 8.34 -17.48 -28.45
C HIS A 116 7.47 -18.36 -29.36
N GLU A 117 6.20 -18.53 -28.98
CA GLU A 117 5.21 -19.33 -29.73
C GLU A 117 5.00 -18.80 -31.15
N THR A 118 4.93 -17.48 -31.32
CA THR A 118 4.79 -16.86 -32.66
C THR A 118 6.10 -16.90 -33.42
N ARG A 119 7.22 -16.65 -32.74
CA ARG A 119 8.55 -16.54 -33.39
C ARG A 119 9.12 -17.87 -33.81
N VAL A 120 8.93 -18.94 -33.03
CA VAL A 120 9.55 -20.26 -33.23
C VAL A 120 8.54 -21.30 -33.67
N GLU A 121 7.32 -21.29 -33.10
CA GLU A 121 6.29 -22.30 -33.39
C GLU A 121 5.32 -21.88 -34.51
N GLY A 122 5.34 -20.59 -34.88
CA GLY A 122 4.52 -20.08 -35.98
C GLY A 122 3.05 -19.94 -35.66
N ALA A 123 2.69 -19.67 -34.38
CA ALA A 123 1.33 -19.44 -33.94
C ALA A 123 0.68 -18.30 -34.74
N ALA A 124 -0.56 -18.49 -35.16
CA ALA A 124 -1.29 -17.56 -36.03
C ALA A 124 -2.30 -16.69 -35.30
N ASP A 125 -2.58 -16.97 -34.04
CA ASP A 125 -3.49 -16.13 -33.22
C ASP A 125 -2.80 -14.81 -32.85
N PRO A 126 -3.43 -13.65 -33.12
CA PRO A 126 -2.89 -12.35 -32.68
C PRO A 126 -2.61 -12.25 -31.19
N LEU A 127 -3.34 -13.00 -30.35
CA LEU A 127 -3.13 -13.02 -28.90
C LEU A 127 -1.84 -13.76 -28.50
N ASP A 128 -1.42 -14.74 -29.32
CA ASP A 128 -0.16 -15.48 -29.11
C ASP A 128 1.09 -14.62 -29.39
N SER A 129 0.91 -13.44 -30.00
CA SER A 129 2.03 -12.55 -30.31
C SER A 129 2.56 -11.79 -29.08
N GLN A 130 1.74 -11.65 -28.01
CA GLN A 130 2.13 -10.94 -26.82
C GLN A 130 3.05 -11.81 -25.95
N GLY A 131 4.31 -11.40 -25.82
CA GLY A 131 5.29 -12.03 -24.94
C GLY A 131 5.21 -11.53 -23.50
N ALA A 132 5.66 -12.36 -22.55
CA ALA A 132 5.89 -11.95 -21.18
C ALA A 132 7.18 -11.10 -21.08
N GLY A 133 7.16 -10.07 -20.25
CA GLY A 133 8.34 -9.21 -20.01
C GLY A 133 9.43 -9.90 -19.19
N ASP A 134 9.06 -10.88 -18.37
CA ASP A 134 9.98 -11.65 -17.51
C ASP A 134 9.38 -13.03 -17.20
N GLN A 135 10.19 -13.88 -16.57
CA GLN A 135 9.76 -15.15 -15.99
C GLN A 135 8.79 -14.90 -14.85
N GLY A 136 7.86 -15.82 -14.61
CA GLY A 136 6.91 -15.69 -13.52
C GLY A 136 6.47 -17.05 -12.97
N LEU A 137 6.24 -17.07 -11.66
CA LEU A 137 5.56 -18.12 -10.93
C LEU A 137 4.48 -17.50 -10.06
N MET A 138 3.22 -17.91 -10.25
CA MET A 138 2.08 -17.33 -9.57
C MET A 138 1.44 -18.36 -8.65
N PHE A 139 0.99 -17.88 -7.48
CA PHE A 139 0.17 -18.63 -6.54
C PHE A 139 -1.19 -17.96 -6.41
N GLY A 140 -2.25 -18.74 -6.35
CA GLY A 140 -3.59 -18.28 -6.04
C GLY A 140 -4.05 -18.86 -4.72
N TYR A 141 -4.67 -18.04 -3.87
CA TYR A 141 -5.29 -18.47 -2.62
C TYR A 141 -6.56 -17.69 -2.37
N ALA A 142 -7.63 -18.39 -1.99
CA ALA A 142 -8.89 -17.80 -1.57
C ALA A 142 -9.48 -18.61 -0.42
N ILE A 143 -10.13 -17.93 0.52
CA ILE A 143 -10.81 -18.55 1.67
C ILE A 143 -12.08 -17.75 1.98
N ASN A 144 -13.08 -18.40 2.55
CA ASN A 144 -14.38 -17.78 2.84
C ASN A 144 -14.46 -17.13 4.24
N ASP A 145 -13.32 -16.69 4.80
CA ASP A 145 -13.30 -15.97 6.07
C ASP A 145 -13.94 -14.57 5.95
N THR A 146 -13.92 -13.99 4.78
CA THR A 146 -14.48 -12.65 4.50
C THR A 146 -15.22 -12.63 3.17
N PRO A 147 -16.14 -11.66 2.96
CA PRO A 147 -16.83 -11.50 1.68
C PRO A 147 -15.89 -11.28 0.48
N GLU A 148 -14.70 -10.74 0.72
CA GLU A 148 -13.68 -10.53 -0.28
C GLU A 148 -12.88 -11.80 -0.61
N LEU A 149 -13.20 -12.92 0.02
CA LEU A 149 -12.47 -14.21 -0.06
C LEU A 149 -11.01 -14.12 0.37
N MET A 150 -10.73 -13.20 1.29
CA MET A 150 -9.40 -12.96 1.86
C MET A 150 -9.29 -13.54 3.27
N PRO A 151 -8.11 -14.00 3.69
CA PRO A 151 -7.87 -14.39 5.07
C PRO A 151 -8.19 -13.27 6.06
N LEU A 152 -8.85 -13.61 7.17
CA LEU A 152 -9.34 -12.62 8.12
C LEU A 152 -8.27 -11.67 8.69
N PRO A 153 -7.05 -12.12 9.07
CA PRO A 153 -6.05 -11.22 9.63
C PRO A 153 -5.65 -10.08 8.69
N ILE A 154 -5.38 -10.40 7.42
CA ILE A 154 -4.98 -9.38 6.45
C ILE A 154 -6.17 -8.49 6.03
N ALA A 155 -7.36 -9.06 5.88
CA ALA A 155 -8.55 -8.28 5.57
C ALA A 155 -8.86 -7.26 6.67
N LEU A 156 -8.76 -7.67 7.95
CA LEU A 156 -8.97 -6.78 9.08
C LEU A 156 -7.86 -5.71 9.19
N ALA A 157 -6.60 -6.08 8.98
CA ALA A 157 -5.49 -5.13 8.95
C ALA A 157 -5.70 -4.07 7.86
N HIS A 158 -6.10 -4.47 6.65
CA HIS A 158 -6.42 -3.53 5.56
C HIS A 158 -7.60 -2.60 5.89
N ARG A 159 -8.66 -3.12 6.51
CA ARG A 159 -9.82 -2.31 6.92
C ARG A 159 -9.42 -1.26 7.96
N LEU A 160 -8.59 -1.63 8.93
CA LEU A 160 -8.06 -0.70 9.94
C LEU A 160 -7.18 0.39 9.31
N ALA A 161 -6.27 0.04 8.41
CA ALA A 161 -5.41 0.99 7.70
C ALA A 161 -6.23 1.97 6.83
N ARG A 162 -7.23 1.48 6.10
CA ARG A 162 -8.17 2.33 5.35
C ARG A 162 -8.95 3.27 6.26
N ARG A 163 -9.42 2.76 7.40
CA ARG A 163 -10.18 3.59 8.34
C ARG A 163 -9.32 4.68 8.99
N LEU A 164 -8.03 4.42 9.27
CA LEU A 164 -7.08 5.45 9.70
C LEU A 164 -6.97 6.58 8.66
N THR A 165 -6.80 6.24 7.41
CA THR A 165 -6.77 7.20 6.30
C THR A 165 -8.07 8.00 6.20
N GLU A 166 -9.22 7.33 6.30
CA GLU A 166 -10.54 7.97 6.21
C GLU A 166 -10.75 8.99 7.32
N VAL A 167 -10.53 8.63 8.60
CA VAL A 167 -10.75 9.54 9.73
C VAL A 167 -9.79 10.73 9.72
N ARG A 168 -8.62 10.58 9.12
CA ARG A 168 -7.68 11.67 8.88
C ARG A 168 -8.20 12.61 7.77
N LYS A 169 -8.53 12.06 6.59
CA LYS A 169 -8.93 12.85 5.40
C LYS A 169 -10.28 13.55 5.58
N ASN A 170 -11.23 12.93 6.27
CA ASN A 170 -12.55 13.54 6.52
C ASN A 170 -12.58 14.51 7.71
N GLY A 171 -11.45 14.69 8.42
CA GLY A 171 -11.31 15.62 9.53
C GLY A 171 -11.90 15.13 10.86
N THR A 172 -12.27 13.86 10.98
CA THR A 172 -12.71 13.27 12.27
C THR A 172 -11.56 13.29 13.28
N LEU A 173 -10.35 12.92 12.86
CA LEU A 173 -9.12 12.98 13.64
C LEU A 173 -8.06 13.83 12.89
N PRO A 174 -8.19 15.17 12.88
CA PRO A 174 -7.39 16.04 12.02
C PRO A 174 -5.91 16.13 12.44
N TYR A 175 -5.57 15.66 13.62
CA TYR A 175 -4.20 15.62 14.13
C TYR A 175 -3.41 14.40 13.66
N LEU A 176 -4.05 13.42 13.02
CA LEU A 176 -3.35 12.29 12.40
C LEU A 176 -2.55 12.75 11.19
N ARG A 177 -1.43 12.11 10.97
CA ARG A 177 -0.54 12.29 9.82
C ARG A 177 -0.67 11.10 8.87
N PRO A 178 -0.14 11.18 7.62
CA PRO A 178 -0.38 10.15 6.62
C PRO A 178 0.21 8.78 6.92
N ASP A 179 1.34 8.69 7.63
CA ASP A 179 2.02 7.42 7.92
C ASP A 179 1.34 6.63 9.03
N GLY A 180 1.24 5.33 8.83
CA GLY A 180 0.69 4.42 9.84
C GLY A 180 0.75 2.96 9.43
N LYS A 181 0.70 2.10 10.44
CA LYS A 181 0.72 0.63 10.30
C LYS A 181 -0.31 0.01 11.24
N THR A 182 -0.94 -1.05 10.77
CA THR A 182 -1.86 -1.86 11.56
C THR A 182 -1.41 -3.31 11.53
N GLN A 183 -1.46 -3.98 12.68
CA GLN A 183 -1.14 -5.39 12.79
C GLN A 183 -2.28 -6.10 13.52
N VAL A 184 -2.69 -7.26 13.03
CA VAL A 184 -3.78 -8.06 13.56
C VAL A 184 -3.31 -9.49 13.77
N THR A 185 -3.54 -10.00 14.97
CA THR A 185 -3.29 -11.41 15.34
C THR A 185 -4.61 -12.09 15.65
N ILE A 186 -4.89 -13.16 14.95
CA ILE A 186 -6.08 -14.02 15.13
C ILE A 186 -5.66 -15.38 15.66
N GLU A 187 -6.42 -15.90 16.61
CA GLU A 187 -6.33 -17.29 17.06
C GLU A 187 -7.27 -18.16 16.23
N TYR A 188 -6.74 -19.29 15.78
CA TYR A 188 -7.46 -20.29 14.99
C TYR A 188 -7.53 -21.61 15.74
N GLU A 189 -8.70 -22.24 15.74
CA GLU A 189 -8.89 -23.62 16.16
C GLU A 189 -9.44 -24.43 14.95
N ASP A 190 -8.78 -25.52 14.58
CA ASP A 190 -9.14 -26.32 13.41
C ASP A 190 -9.36 -25.49 12.13
N ASP A 191 -8.43 -24.54 11.86
CA ASP A 191 -8.47 -23.59 10.75
C ASP A 191 -9.67 -22.62 10.74
N VAL A 192 -10.45 -22.55 11.83
CA VAL A 192 -11.52 -21.57 12.02
C VAL A 192 -11.02 -20.42 12.89
N PRO A 193 -11.23 -19.14 12.49
CA PRO A 193 -10.88 -18.00 13.33
C PRO A 193 -11.83 -17.93 14.53
N THR A 194 -11.29 -17.96 15.75
CA THR A 194 -12.09 -18.01 16.99
C THR A 194 -11.95 -16.77 17.84
N ARG A 195 -10.75 -16.15 17.89
CA ARG A 195 -10.52 -15.02 18.78
C ARG A 195 -9.59 -13.97 18.13
N LEU A 196 -9.98 -12.71 18.25
CA LEU A 196 -9.09 -11.57 17.97
C LEU A 196 -8.14 -11.40 19.16
N ASP A 197 -6.91 -11.89 19.02
CA ASP A 197 -5.93 -11.89 20.11
C ASP A 197 -5.34 -10.49 20.34
N THR A 198 -4.72 -9.93 19.32
CA THR A 198 -4.00 -8.64 19.45
C THR A 198 -4.22 -7.77 18.22
N VAL A 199 -4.43 -6.47 18.47
CA VAL A 199 -4.40 -5.42 17.46
C VAL A 199 -3.35 -4.39 17.85
N VAL A 200 -2.43 -4.08 16.95
CA VAL A 200 -1.46 -2.99 17.10
C VAL A 200 -1.76 -1.93 16.04
N VAL A 201 -1.87 -0.69 16.48
CA VAL A 201 -2.00 0.48 15.59
C VAL A 201 -0.86 1.43 15.89
N SER A 202 0.00 1.66 14.91
CA SER A 202 1.02 2.70 14.95
C SER A 202 0.63 3.79 13.95
N THR A 203 0.41 5.01 14.42
CA THR A 203 -0.03 6.10 13.56
C THR A 203 0.73 7.38 13.86
N GLN A 204 1.20 8.03 12.82
CA GLN A 204 1.84 9.33 12.90
C GLN A 204 0.81 10.39 13.31
N HIS A 205 1.23 11.31 14.17
CA HIS A 205 0.37 12.37 14.71
C HIS A 205 1.11 13.70 14.83
N ALA A 206 0.36 14.79 14.99
CA ALA A 206 0.93 16.11 15.28
C ALA A 206 1.65 16.12 16.64
N ASP A 207 2.64 17.00 16.77
CA ASP A 207 3.32 17.17 18.06
C ASP A 207 2.34 17.73 19.13
N GLY A 208 2.60 17.39 20.39
CA GLY A 208 1.79 17.84 21.53
C GLY A 208 0.51 17.03 21.78
N ILE A 209 0.21 15.99 21.00
CA ILE A 209 -0.93 15.10 21.26
C ILE A 209 -0.64 14.18 22.45
N ASP A 210 -1.55 14.15 23.42
CA ASP A 210 -1.49 13.22 24.55
C ASP A 210 -1.90 11.81 24.10
N LEU A 211 -0.96 10.87 24.21
CA LEU A 211 -1.17 9.51 23.71
C LEU A 211 -2.23 8.74 24.49
N GLU A 212 -2.26 8.88 25.82
CA GLU A 212 -3.17 8.13 26.68
C GLU A 212 -4.57 8.75 26.76
N LYS A 213 -4.66 10.08 26.77
CA LYS A 213 -5.93 10.80 26.96
C LYS A 213 -6.63 11.15 25.66
N THR A 214 -5.90 11.20 24.55
CA THR A 214 -6.44 11.61 23.25
C THR A 214 -6.27 10.51 22.20
N LEU A 215 -5.03 10.15 21.85
CA LEU A 215 -4.78 9.26 20.73
C LEU A 215 -5.37 7.86 20.95
N ASP A 216 -5.06 7.19 22.06
CA ASP A 216 -5.52 5.82 22.32
C ASP A 216 -7.07 5.74 22.37
N PRO A 217 -7.80 6.58 23.12
CA PRO A 217 -9.25 6.55 23.10
C PRO A 217 -9.88 6.83 21.73
N ASP A 218 -9.32 7.79 21.00
CA ASP A 218 -9.85 8.16 19.69
C ASP A 218 -9.63 7.04 18.65
N ILE A 219 -8.46 6.40 18.64
CA ILE A 219 -8.19 5.26 17.75
C ILE A 219 -9.10 4.07 18.09
N ARG A 220 -9.30 3.77 19.37
CA ARG A 220 -10.24 2.70 19.77
C ARG A 220 -11.64 2.99 19.27
N LYS A 221 -12.15 4.19 19.52
CA LYS A 221 -13.53 4.57 19.20
C LYS A 221 -13.77 4.74 17.70
N HIS A 222 -12.94 5.51 17.02
CA HIS A 222 -13.20 5.95 15.64
C HIS A 222 -12.61 5.02 14.57
N VAL A 223 -11.66 4.16 14.94
CA VAL A 223 -11.04 3.20 14.04
C VAL A 223 -11.44 1.78 14.39
N LEU A 224 -11.02 1.27 15.55
CA LEU A 224 -11.18 -0.13 15.89
C LEU A 224 -12.65 -0.54 16.06
N GLU A 225 -13.40 0.14 16.94
CA GLU A 225 -14.81 -0.20 17.20
C GLU A 225 -15.67 -0.09 15.94
N THR A 226 -15.42 0.92 15.09
CA THR A 226 -16.12 1.09 13.82
C THR A 226 -15.86 -0.10 12.88
N VAL A 227 -14.59 -0.49 12.72
CA VAL A 227 -14.23 -1.60 11.82
C VAL A 227 -14.74 -2.94 12.34
N LEU A 228 -14.70 -3.17 13.67
CA LEU A 228 -15.23 -4.40 14.27
C LEU A 228 -16.75 -4.49 14.17
N ALA A 229 -17.47 -3.37 14.29
CA ALA A 229 -18.92 -3.35 14.10
C ALA A 229 -19.32 -3.70 12.66
N ASP A 230 -18.55 -3.24 11.68
CA ASP A 230 -18.78 -3.54 10.26
C ASP A 230 -18.35 -4.96 9.84
N LEU A 231 -17.45 -5.58 10.62
CA LEU A 231 -16.94 -6.90 10.30
C LEU A 231 -18.01 -7.99 10.47
N ALA A 232 -18.87 -7.88 11.50
CA ALA A 232 -19.97 -8.79 11.86
C ALA A 232 -19.62 -10.30 11.70
N HIS A 233 -18.41 -10.70 12.12
CA HIS A 233 -17.95 -12.09 11.99
C HIS A 233 -18.53 -12.95 13.11
N GLU A 234 -19.38 -13.92 12.76
CA GLU A 234 -20.22 -14.67 13.73
C GLU A 234 -19.45 -15.45 14.79
N THR A 235 -18.21 -15.91 14.47
CA THR A 235 -17.43 -16.77 15.35
C THR A 235 -16.28 -16.06 16.07
N LEU A 236 -16.00 -14.79 15.75
CA LEU A 236 -14.83 -14.09 16.25
C LEU A 236 -15.11 -13.44 17.61
N ASP A 237 -14.53 -13.94 18.68
CA ASP A 237 -14.53 -13.28 19.98
C ASP A 237 -13.49 -12.16 20.05
N SER A 238 -13.96 -10.93 20.21
CA SER A 238 -13.13 -9.72 20.40
C SER A 238 -13.16 -9.16 21.81
N SER A 239 -13.86 -9.80 22.75
CA SER A 239 -14.10 -9.27 24.10
C SER A 239 -12.84 -9.11 24.95
N SER A 240 -11.81 -9.93 24.68
CA SER A 240 -10.54 -9.93 25.42
C SER A 240 -9.35 -9.47 24.56
N THR A 241 -9.60 -8.78 23.46
CA THR A 241 -8.55 -8.31 22.54
C THR A 241 -7.56 -7.39 23.22
N ARG A 242 -6.28 -7.69 23.09
CA ARG A 242 -5.20 -6.78 23.49
C ARG A 242 -5.02 -5.71 22.41
N VAL A 243 -5.27 -4.46 22.75
CA VAL A 243 -5.12 -3.32 21.83
C VAL A 243 -3.94 -2.45 22.25
N LEU A 244 -3.01 -2.23 21.35
CA LEU A 244 -1.82 -1.42 21.53
C LEU A 244 -1.84 -0.28 20.50
N VAL A 245 -1.87 0.97 20.99
CA VAL A 245 -1.79 2.16 20.14
C VAL A 245 -0.47 2.86 20.41
N ASN A 246 0.33 3.06 19.36
CA ASN A 246 1.69 3.63 19.43
C ASN A 246 2.51 3.05 20.60
N PRO A 247 2.71 1.72 20.67
CA PRO A 247 3.31 1.08 21.85
C PRO A 247 4.75 1.53 22.13
N THR A 248 5.45 2.08 21.15
CA THR A 248 6.78 2.67 21.32
C THR A 248 6.74 4.12 21.82
N GLY A 249 5.55 4.71 21.93
CA GLY A 249 5.35 6.07 22.36
C GLY A 249 5.12 7.05 21.21
N LYS A 250 5.76 8.22 21.26
CA LYS A 250 5.57 9.32 20.32
C LYS A 250 5.94 8.94 18.89
N PHE A 251 5.03 9.24 17.92
CA PHE A 251 5.23 9.03 16.49
C PHE A 251 4.92 10.32 15.71
N VAL A 252 5.77 11.32 15.85
CA VAL A 252 5.65 12.62 15.16
C VAL A 252 6.49 12.63 13.88
N VAL A 253 7.70 12.11 13.94
CA VAL A 253 8.55 11.91 12.76
C VAL A 253 8.16 10.59 12.10
N GLY A 254 7.72 10.65 10.85
CA GLY A 254 7.29 9.50 10.06
C GLY A 254 7.33 9.81 8.57
N GLY A 255 6.79 8.90 7.77
CA GLY A 255 6.90 8.96 6.32
C GLY A 255 8.35 8.92 5.84
N PRO A 256 8.68 9.45 4.65
CA PRO A 256 10.03 9.43 4.09
C PRO A 256 11.13 10.09 4.93
N MET A 257 10.76 10.92 5.92
CA MET A 257 11.70 11.47 6.90
C MET A 257 12.09 10.44 7.98
N GLY A 258 11.19 9.53 8.31
CA GLY A 258 11.42 8.49 9.33
C GLY A 258 12.09 7.26 8.78
N ASP A 259 11.75 6.86 7.57
CA ASP A 259 12.24 5.66 6.89
C ASP A 259 12.20 5.86 5.37
N ALA A 260 13.12 5.23 4.65
CA ALA A 260 13.10 5.23 3.19
C ALA A 260 12.09 4.17 2.69
N GLY A 261 11.46 4.42 1.55
CA GLY A 261 10.59 3.48 0.86
C GLY A 261 11.17 3.04 -0.50
N LEU A 262 10.82 1.82 -0.89
CA LEU A 262 11.15 1.19 -2.16
C LEU A 262 9.91 0.57 -2.79
#